data_a738e0d3943b9fdfd2515c738f2e4f98
#
_entry.id   a738e0d3943b9fdfd2515c738f2e4f98
#
_cell.length_a   1.000
_cell.length_b   1.000
_cell.length_c   1.000
_cell.angle_alpha   90.00
_cell.angle_beta   90.00
_cell.angle_gamma   90.00
#
_symmetry.space_group_name_H-M   'P 1'
#
loop_
_entity.id
_entity.type
_entity.pdbx_description
1 polymer ?
#
loop_
_entity_poly.entity_id
_entity_poly.type
_entity_poly.pdbx_seq_one_letter_code
_entity_poly.pdbx_strand_id
1 'polypeptide(L)'
;AEPLPVLNVGMACQFQNWNNPKAHVPVDSLQPYIQDCLDLIEFANGDTCTTWGRKRAEMGHSAPFNLKYLAVGNEQWNTLYYERLRPFVKAIRAKYPKIRLIGTSGPDSEGEMFEKGWKAMKEMKADLVDEHFYRNEQWFLSHGLRYEGYDRKGPKVFAGEYACHGKGKKWNHFETSLYEAAFMTDIERNADIVEMAIYAPLFAHVDGWQWRPDLIWFDNTRMFKSTSYYVQQMYACNKGTNVLPLTMNGKPVAGQKGQDGLFASAVVDRQKGEIVVKVVNTSDEAHDLTLNLNGLRGSHSATLTTLHSDDMDAENTLDRPDAVRPVESAASCQSRKGGTVLSDKLPAKTFRMYRIK
;
A
#
# COMPACT_ATOMS: atom_id res chain seq x y z
N ALA A 1 2.46 -13.32 -9.84
CA ALA A 1 2.89 -12.00 -9.36
C ALA A 1 3.51 -11.22 -10.50
N GLU A 2 3.35 -9.90 -10.51
CA GLU A 2 4.04 -9.01 -11.48
C GLU A 2 5.32 -8.48 -10.81
N PRO A 3 6.47 -8.48 -11.53
CA PRO A 3 7.72 -7.96 -10.97
C PRO A 3 7.71 -6.42 -10.92
N LEU A 4 8.27 -5.87 -9.85
CA LEU A 4 8.55 -4.45 -9.70
C LEU A 4 9.92 -4.30 -9.03
N PRO A 5 11.01 -4.29 -9.81
CA PRO A 5 12.34 -4.12 -9.27
C PRO A 5 12.59 -2.67 -8.84
N VAL A 6 13.34 -2.53 -7.74
CA VAL A 6 13.89 -1.26 -7.25
C VAL A 6 15.40 -1.31 -7.40
N LEU A 7 15.96 -0.47 -8.26
CA LEU A 7 17.36 -0.52 -8.63
C LEU A 7 18.19 0.57 -7.95
N ASN A 8 19.46 0.25 -7.73
CA ASN A 8 20.44 1.21 -7.22
C ASN A 8 20.73 2.32 -8.26
N VAL A 9 20.67 3.55 -7.83
CA VAL A 9 20.91 4.76 -8.63
C VAL A 9 22.39 5.20 -8.62
N GLY A 10 23.32 4.31 -8.23
CA GLY A 10 24.72 4.63 -8.02
C GLY A 10 24.96 5.32 -6.67
N MET A 11 24.12 5.08 -5.68
CA MET A 11 24.25 5.67 -4.36
C MET A 11 24.40 4.58 -3.28
N ALA A 12 25.33 4.81 -2.35
CA ALA A 12 25.33 4.15 -1.06
C ALA A 12 24.15 4.61 -0.22
N CYS A 13 23.80 3.88 0.86
CA CYS A 13 22.74 4.27 1.78
C CYS A 13 22.95 5.73 2.24
N GLN A 14 22.00 6.60 1.89
CA GLN A 14 22.16 8.03 2.14
C GLN A 14 22.06 8.38 3.63
N PHE A 15 21.28 7.64 4.41
CA PHE A 15 21.21 7.80 5.87
C PHE A 15 22.58 7.62 6.55
N GLN A 16 23.37 6.64 6.07
CA GLN A 16 24.69 6.36 6.61
C GLN A 16 25.78 7.24 6.00
N ASN A 17 25.51 7.91 4.88
CA ASN A 17 26.48 8.64 4.08
C ASN A 17 26.00 10.05 3.69
N TRP A 18 25.09 10.65 4.46
CA TRP A 18 24.51 11.97 4.14
C TRP A 18 25.57 13.09 4.06
N ASN A 19 26.67 12.97 4.81
CA ASN A 19 27.79 13.91 4.86
C ASN A 19 29.04 13.41 4.09
N ASN A 20 28.94 12.28 3.37
CA ASN A 20 30.05 11.70 2.63
C ASN A 20 29.70 11.53 1.14
N PRO A 21 29.74 12.61 0.34
CA PRO A 21 29.41 12.54 -1.09
C PRO A 21 30.34 11.62 -1.89
N LYS A 22 31.54 11.32 -1.38
CA LYS A 22 32.49 10.37 -2.02
C LYS A 22 32.06 8.91 -1.91
N ALA A 23 31.09 8.59 -1.05
CA ALA A 23 30.50 7.25 -0.98
C ALA A 23 29.59 6.92 -2.17
N HIS A 24 29.19 7.94 -2.93
CA HIS A 24 28.29 7.79 -4.08
C HIS A 24 29.09 7.82 -5.39
N VAL A 25 28.62 7.06 -6.38
CA VAL A 25 29.21 7.05 -7.72
C VAL A 25 29.14 8.45 -8.32
N PRO A 26 30.22 9.00 -8.91
CA PRO A 26 30.17 10.26 -9.66
C PRO A 26 29.14 10.20 -10.80
N VAL A 27 28.46 11.32 -11.05
CA VAL A 27 27.40 11.38 -12.07
C VAL A 27 27.89 10.98 -13.48
N ASP A 28 29.12 11.33 -13.83
CA ASP A 28 29.78 10.98 -15.10
C ASP A 28 30.17 9.49 -15.21
N SER A 29 30.14 8.77 -14.10
CA SER A 29 30.54 7.35 -13.99
C SER A 29 29.33 6.41 -13.79
N LEU A 30 28.10 6.89 -14.00
CA LEU A 30 26.87 6.11 -13.81
C LEU A 30 26.56 5.11 -14.94
N GLN A 31 27.30 5.15 -16.07
CA GLN A 31 26.99 4.33 -17.26
C GLN A 31 26.84 2.84 -16.97
N PRO A 32 27.67 2.17 -16.13
CA PRO A 32 27.48 0.76 -15.80
C PRO A 32 26.12 0.48 -15.13
N TYR A 33 25.71 1.31 -14.17
CA TYR A 33 24.42 1.17 -13.47
C TYR A 33 23.22 1.38 -14.40
N ILE A 34 23.35 2.34 -15.33
CA ILE A 34 22.33 2.59 -16.34
C ILE A 34 22.24 1.39 -17.31
N GLN A 35 23.39 0.82 -17.71
CA GLN A 35 23.41 -0.36 -18.57
C GLN A 35 22.77 -1.57 -17.87
N ASP A 36 23.08 -1.83 -16.61
CA ASP A 36 22.47 -2.91 -15.81
C ASP A 36 20.94 -2.75 -15.74
N CYS A 37 20.48 -1.51 -15.60
CA CYS A 37 19.05 -1.19 -15.62
C CYS A 37 18.40 -1.53 -16.98
N LEU A 38 19.04 -1.17 -18.08
CA LEU A 38 18.54 -1.49 -19.42
C LEU A 38 18.60 -2.98 -19.72
N ASP A 39 19.62 -3.67 -19.25
CA ASP A 39 19.80 -5.11 -19.40
C ASP A 39 18.76 -5.89 -18.59
N LEU A 40 18.41 -5.44 -17.39
CA LEU A 40 17.31 -6.02 -16.62
C LEU A 40 15.98 -5.93 -17.37
N ILE A 41 15.68 -4.79 -17.98
CA ILE A 41 14.45 -4.63 -18.77
C ILE A 41 14.49 -5.55 -19.99
N GLU A 42 15.63 -5.68 -20.68
CA GLU A 42 15.79 -6.60 -21.78
C GLU A 42 15.67 -8.07 -21.33
N PHE A 43 16.25 -8.42 -20.19
CA PHE A 43 16.08 -9.74 -19.61
C PHE A 43 14.61 -10.06 -19.34
N ALA A 44 13.88 -9.13 -18.74
CA ALA A 44 12.48 -9.34 -18.40
C ALA A 44 11.56 -9.38 -19.62
N ASN A 45 11.77 -8.49 -20.61
CA ASN A 45 10.81 -8.21 -21.67
C ASN A 45 11.34 -8.46 -23.08
N GLY A 46 12.67 -8.62 -23.26
CA GLY A 46 13.29 -8.75 -24.56
C GLY A 46 12.89 -10.05 -25.29
N ASP A 47 12.90 -9.98 -26.63
CA ASP A 47 12.74 -11.16 -27.48
C ASP A 47 13.89 -12.16 -27.25
N THR A 48 13.65 -13.44 -27.52
CA THR A 48 14.66 -14.51 -27.36
C THR A 48 15.84 -14.39 -28.31
N CYS A 49 15.77 -13.54 -29.32
CA CYS A 49 16.89 -13.21 -30.21
C CYS A 49 17.83 -12.13 -29.61
N THR A 50 17.39 -11.38 -28.60
CA THR A 50 18.24 -10.41 -27.89
C THR A 50 19.19 -11.13 -26.92
N THR A 51 20.25 -10.43 -26.47
CA THR A 51 21.25 -11.03 -25.57
C THR A 51 20.62 -11.54 -24.27
N TRP A 52 19.88 -10.67 -23.59
CA TRP A 52 19.31 -11.01 -22.29
C TRP A 52 17.98 -11.78 -22.38
N GLY A 53 17.18 -11.57 -23.42
CA GLY A 53 15.99 -12.36 -23.69
C GLY A 53 16.32 -13.82 -23.99
N ARG A 54 17.42 -14.07 -24.73
CA ARG A 54 17.95 -15.42 -24.94
C ARG A 54 18.40 -16.06 -23.63
N LYS A 55 19.10 -15.30 -22.77
CA LYS A 55 19.53 -15.79 -21.46
C LYS A 55 18.35 -16.20 -20.58
N ARG A 56 17.28 -15.41 -20.57
CA ARG A 56 16.01 -15.79 -19.91
C ARG A 56 15.45 -17.09 -20.48
N ALA A 57 15.43 -17.25 -21.80
CA ALA A 57 14.94 -18.47 -22.44
C ALA A 57 15.80 -19.72 -22.11
N GLU A 58 17.12 -19.58 -22.09
CA GLU A 58 18.05 -20.62 -21.64
C GLU A 58 17.80 -21.07 -20.19
N MET A 59 17.31 -20.15 -19.34
CA MET A 59 16.89 -20.45 -17.96
C MET A 59 15.49 -21.10 -17.87
N GLY A 60 14.87 -21.45 -18.98
CA GLY A 60 13.56 -22.11 -19.03
C GLY A 60 12.36 -21.16 -19.20
N HIS A 61 12.58 -19.86 -19.37
CA HIS A 61 11.53 -18.85 -19.48
C HIS A 61 11.55 -18.14 -20.84
N SER A 62 11.07 -18.80 -21.88
CA SER A 62 11.03 -18.22 -23.24
C SER A 62 10.07 -17.02 -23.35
N ALA A 63 8.94 -17.05 -22.66
CA ALA A 63 7.98 -15.95 -22.63
C ALA A 63 8.49 -14.77 -21.80
N PRO A 64 8.19 -13.51 -22.19
CA PRO A 64 8.55 -12.34 -21.39
C PRO A 64 7.80 -12.30 -20.06
N PHE A 65 8.39 -11.70 -19.04
CA PHE A 65 7.77 -11.50 -17.72
C PHE A 65 6.80 -10.32 -17.68
N ASN A 66 6.71 -9.55 -18.77
CA ASN A 66 5.85 -8.39 -18.88
C ASN A 66 6.09 -7.34 -17.79
N LEU A 67 7.36 -7.04 -17.51
CA LEU A 67 7.75 -5.97 -16.60
C LEU A 67 7.13 -4.66 -17.07
N LYS A 68 6.35 -4.02 -16.18
CA LYS A 68 5.64 -2.77 -16.46
C LYS A 68 6.23 -1.59 -15.71
N TYR A 69 6.73 -1.84 -14.50
CA TYR A 69 7.19 -0.82 -13.56
C TYR A 69 8.65 -1.04 -13.21
N LEU A 70 9.36 0.06 -13.05
CA LEU A 70 10.74 0.05 -12.59
C LEU A 70 10.97 1.25 -11.67
N ALA A 71 11.43 0.99 -10.46
CA ALA A 71 11.88 2.02 -9.54
C ALA A 71 13.41 2.17 -9.60
N VAL A 72 13.89 3.41 -9.49
CA VAL A 72 15.32 3.74 -9.45
C VAL A 72 15.59 4.61 -8.24
N GLY A 73 16.34 4.06 -7.29
CA GLY A 73 16.56 4.65 -5.97
C GLY A 73 15.56 4.16 -4.93
N ASN A 74 15.95 4.22 -3.66
CA ASN A 74 15.13 3.87 -2.50
C ASN A 74 15.43 4.83 -1.36
N GLU A 75 14.45 5.63 -0.95
CA GLU A 75 14.58 6.60 0.13
C GLU A 75 15.70 7.64 -0.05
N GLN A 76 16.17 7.87 -1.27
CA GLN A 76 17.11 8.94 -1.55
C GLN A 76 16.40 10.29 -1.66
N TRP A 77 17.13 11.36 -1.39
CA TRP A 77 16.60 12.72 -1.36
C TRP A 77 17.57 13.77 -1.87
N ASN A 78 17.07 14.97 -2.15
CA ASN A 78 17.81 16.16 -2.56
C ASN A 78 18.59 16.03 -3.88
N THR A 79 19.38 17.03 -4.19
CA THR A 79 20.14 17.18 -5.43
C THR A 79 21.01 15.97 -5.75
N LEU A 80 21.65 15.38 -4.74
CA LEU A 80 22.48 14.17 -4.93
C LEU A 80 21.74 13.02 -5.63
N TYR A 81 20.49 12.82 -5.27
CA TYR A 81 19.63 11.83 -5.91
C TYR A 81 19.15 12.30 -7.28
N TYR A 82 18.61 13.51 -7.37
CA TYR A 82 17.96 13.97 -8.61
C TYR A 82 18.93 14.08 -9.78
N GLU A 83 20.18 14.49 -9.54
CA GLU A 83 21.22 14.53 -10.59
C GLU A 83 21.58 13.13 -11.10
N ARG A 84 21.57 12.12 -10.23
CA ARG A 84 21.84 10.72 -10.61
C ARG A 84 20.64 10.06 -11.30
N LEU A 85 19.44 10.38 -10.89
CA LEU A 85 18.23 9.83 -11.50
C LEU A 85 18.02 10.30 -12.94
N ARG A 86 18.33 11.57 -13.26
CA ARG A 86 18.09 12.17 -14.60
C ARG A 86 18.67 11.34 -15.77
N PRO A 87 19.92 10.87 -15.74
CA PRO A 87 20.44 10.04 -16.84
C PRO A 87 19.75 8.68 -16.96
N PHE A 88 19.29 8.05 -15.86
CA PHE A 88 18.47 6.84 -15.93
C PHE A 88 17.13 7.13 -16.64
N VAL A 89 16.43 8.16 -16.22
CA VAL A 89 15.16 8.59 -16.86
C VAL A 89 15.34 8.76 -18.36
N LYS A 90 16.40 9.48 -18.78
CA LYS A 90 16.71 9.70 -20.18
C LYS A 90 16.94 8.40 -20.94
N ALA A 91 17.75 7.49 -20.39
CA ALA A 91 18.09 6.22 -21.03
C ALA A 91 16.87 5.28 -21.13
N ILE A 92 16.10 5.15 -20.05
CA ILE A 92 14.91 4.29 -20.02
C ILE A 92 13.87 4.81 -21.01
N ARG A 93 13.57 6.11 -21.01
CA ARG A 93 12.60 6.70 -21.93
C ARG A 93 13.01 6.55 -23.40
N ALA A 94 14.29 6.61 -23.69
CA ALA A 94 14.81 6.45 -25.05
C ALA A 94 14.67 5.01 -25.57
N LYS A 95 14.97 3.99 -24.74
CA LYS A 95 15.01 2.58 -25.17
C LYS A 95 13.70 1.83 -24.85
N TYR A 96 13.05 2.14 -23.73
CA TYR A 96 11.88 1.43 -23.22
C TYR A 96 10.75 2.38 -22.79
N PRO A 97 10.16 3.16 -23.71
CA PRO A 97 9.19 4.22 -23.39
C PRO A 97 7.89 3.70 -22.74
N LYS A 98 7.62 2.39 -22.78
CA LYS A 98 6.45 1.78 -22.16
C LYS A 98 6.66 1.40 -20.70
N ILE A 99 7.91 1.38 -20.22
CA ILE A 99 8.20 1.14 -18.80
C ILE A 99 7.76 2.36 -18.01
N ARG A 100 6.95 2.12 -17.00
CA ARG A 100 6.50 3.13 -16.05
C ARG A 100 7.56 3.33 -14.98
N LEU A 101 8.07 4.53 -14.91
CA LEU A 101 9.18 4.87 -14.03
C LEU A 101 8.66 5.36 -12.68
N ILE A 102 9.23 4.81 -11.62
CA ILE A 102 8.99 5.21 -10.24
C ILE A 102 10.25 5.88 -9.70
N GLY A 103 10.11 7.06 -9.12
CA GLY A 103 11.16 7.72 -8.35
C GLY A 103 10.66 8.03 -6.96
N THR A 104 11.57 8.18 -5.99
CA THR A 104 11.23 8.37 -4.58
C THR A 104 11.06 9.85 -4.21
N SER A 105 10.12 10.13 -3.31
CA SER A 105 9.98 11.45 -2.66
C SER A 105 10.95 11.63 -1.47
N GLY A 106 11.72 10.61 -1.15
CA GLY A 106 12.58 10.54 0.03
C GLY A 106 11.94 9.70 1.14
N PRO A 107 12.57 9.65 2.33
CA PRO A 107 12.13 8.80 3.42
C PRO A 107 10.97 9.39 4.24
N ASP A 108 10.68 10.69 4.07
CA ASP A 108 9.63 11.38 4.83
C ASP A 108 8.32 11.44 4.06
N SER A 109 7.23 11.41 4.81
CA SER A 109 5.87 11.48 4.28
C SER A 109 5.32 12.89 4.11
N GLU A 110 6.05 13.90 4.55
CA GLU A 110 5.65 15.31 4.55
C GLU A 110 6.85 16.23 4.82
N GLY A 111 6.65 17.55 4.66
CA GLY A 111 7.68 18.54 4.90
C GLY A 111 8.54 18.83 3.66
N GLU A 112 9.57 19.65 3.86
CA GLU A 112 10.37 20.24 2.77
C GLU A 112 11.05 19.19 1.88
N MET A 113 11.55 18.11 2.48
CA MET A 113 12.23 17.04 1.73
C MET A 113 11.25 16.31 0.81
N PHE A 114 10.08 15.95 1.33
CA PHE A 114 8.98 15.34 0.59
C PHE A 114 8.49 16.22 -0.55
N GLU A 115 8.26 17.51 -0.29
CA GLU A 115 7.80 18.47 -1.30
C GLU A 115 8.83 18.67 -2.43
N LYS A 116 10.12 18.74 -2.09
CA LYS A 116 11.22 18.79 -3.08
C LYS A 116 11.28 17.52 -3.91
N GLY A 117 11.08 16.36 -3.30
CA GLY A 117 11.01 15.08 -3.99
C GLY A 117 9.88 15.05 -5.01
N TRP A 118 8.67 15.38 -4.59
CA TRP A 118 7.50 15.46 -5.48
C TRP A 118 7.70 16.45 -6.63
N LYS A 119 8.27 17.62 -6.34
CA LYS A 119 8.60 18.61 -7.38
C LYS A 119 9.58 18.05 -8.40
N ALA A 120 10.66 17.41 -7.95
CA ALA A 120 11.66 16.82 -8.83
C ALA A 120 11.06 15.69 -9.69
N MET A 121 10.21 14.84 -9.12
CA MET A 121 9.54 13.77 -9.88
C MET A 121 8.57 14.31 -10.93
N LYS A 122 7.82 15.36 -10.62
CA LYS A 122 6.96 16.07 -11.60
C LYS A 122 7.79 16.66 -12.74
N GLU A 123 8.90 17.32 -12.45
CA GLU A 123 9.81 17.91 -13.47
C GLU A 123 10.41 16.83 -14.38
N MET A 124 10.78 15.68 -13.84
CA MET A 124 11.33 14.54 -14.58
C MET A 124 10.24 13.71 -15.28
N LYS A 125 8.96 14.06 -15.08
CA LYS A 125 7.81 13.31 -15.62
C LYS A 125 7.85 11.83 -15.22
N ALA A 126 8.16 11.53 -13.96
CA ALA A 126 7.98 10.20 -13.41
C ALA A 126 6.52 9.77 -13.56
N ASP A 127 6.27 8.48 -13.75
CA ASP A 127 4.89 7.97 -13.83
C ASP A 127 4.27 7.81 -12.45
N LEU A 128 5.10 7.39 -11.47
CA LEU A 128 4.71 7.29 -10.07
C LEU A 128 5.78 7.91 -9.17
N VAL A 129 5.33 8.34 -8.01
CA VAL A 129 6.20 8.77 -6.91
C VAL A 129 6.05 7.77 -5.77
N ASP A 130 7.18 7.24 -5.33
CA ASP A 130 7.28 6.34 -4.18
C ASP A 130 7.27 7.15 -2.90
N GLU A 131 6.25 6.90 -2.06
CA GLU A 131 6.08 7.50 -0.75
C GLU A 131 6.29 6.47 0.34
N HIS A 132 7.11 6.81 1.33
CA HIS A 132 7.35 6.00 2.51
C HIS A 132 6.84 6.72 3.76
N PHE A 133 6.15 5.98 4.64
CA PHE A 133 5.67 6.56 5.90
C PHE A 133 5.57 5.52 7.03
N TYR A 134 6.54 5.62 7.91
CA TYR A 134 6.57 4.93 9.19
C TYR A 134 6.24 5.97 10.26
N ARG A 135 4.99 6.00 10.71
CA ARG A 135 4.45 7.05 11.58
C ARG A 135 3.70 6.47 12.76
N ASN A 136 3.48 7.29 13.78
CA ASN A 136 2.70 6.90 14.96
C ASN A 136 1.19 6.83 14.67
N GLU A 137 0.43 6.33 15.62
CA GLU A 137 -1.01 6.12 15.55
C GLU A 137 -1.77 7.41 15.24
N GLN A 138 -1.38 8.51 15.90
CA GLN A 138 -2.04 9.80 15.70
C GLN A 138 -1.91 10.30 14.26
N TRP A 139 -0.76 10.07 13.64
CA TRP A 139 -0.56 10.42 12.25
C TRP A 139 -1.50 9.63 11.32
N PHE A 140 -1.60 8.31 11.50
CA PHE A 140 -2.48 7.46 10.70
C PHE A 140 -3.93 7.88 10.82
N LEU A 141 -4.41 8.18 12.03
CA LEU A 141 -5.78 8.63 12.28
C LEU A 141 -6.08 10.03 11.73
N SER A 142 -5.09 10.93 11.76
CA SER A 142 -5.30 12.31 11.30
C SER A 142 -5.18 12.47 9.77
N HIS A 143 -4.66 11.46 9.06
CA HIS A 143 -4.41 11.51 7.61
C HIS A 143 -5.40 10.69 6.77
N GLY A 144 -6.59 10.41 7.29
CA GLY A 144 -7.65 9.71 6.56
C GLY A 144 -8.22 10.42 5.33
N LEU A 145 -7.72 11.62 5.00
CA LEU A 145 -8.03 12.39 3.79
C LEU A 145 -6.77 12.85 3.05
N ARG A 146 -5.63 12.15 3.26
CA ARG A 146 -4.33 12.55 2.70
C ARG A 146 -4.38 12.74 1.19
N TYR A 147 -4.94 11.78 0.49
CA TYR A 147 -4.90 11.72 -0.97
C TYR A 147 -6.01 12.48 -1.67
N GLU A 148 -7.02 13.00 -0.95
CA GLU A 148 -8.13 13.76 -1.53
C GLU A 148 -7.66 15.03 -2.28
N GLY A 149 -6.60 15.69 -1.78
CA GLY A 149 -6.05 16.92 -2.35
C GLY A 149 -5.00 16.73 -3.45
N TYR A 150 -4.62 15.49 -3.81
CA TYR A 150 -3.56 15.25 -4.78
C TYR A 150 -4.00 15.58 -6.21
N ASP A 151 -3.05 16.08 -7.02
CA ASP A 151 -3.27 16.38 -8.43
C ASP A 151 -3.45 15.10 -9.26
N ARG A 152 -4.68 14.85 -9.73
CA ARG A 152 -5.03 13.67 -10.53
C ARG A 152 -4.37 13.62 -11.91
N LYS A 153 -3.85 14.76 -12.39
CA LYS A 153 -3.18 14.86 -13.71
C LYS A 153 -1.66 14.65 -13.63
N GLY A 154 -1.10 14.69 -12.42
CA GLY A 154 0.33 14.47 -12.15
C GLY A 154 0.71 13.00 -12.09
N PRO A 155 1.95 12.70 -11.62
CA PRO A 155 2.37 11.34 -11.30
C PRO A 155 1.40 10.68 -10.33
N LYS A 156 1.25 9.35 -10.44
CA LYS A 156 0.49 8.56 -9.47
C LYS A 156 1.34 8.30 -8.23
N VAL A 157 0.71 7.80 -7.19
CA VAL A 157 1.38 7.40 -5.96
C VAL A 157 1.64 5.90 -5.96
N PHE A 158 2.83 5.51 -5.61
CA PHE A 158 3.21 4.22 -5.11
C PHE A 158 3.52 4.38 -3.62
N ALA A 159 2.66 3.92 -2.73
CA ALA A 159 2.95 3.85 -1.30
C ALA A 159 3.80 2.59 -1.07
N GLY A 160 5.11 2.71 -1.32
CA GLY A 160 6.02 1.57 -1.43
C GLY A 160 6.44 0.97 -0.10
N GLU A 161 6.41 1.78 0.96
CA GLU A 161 6.69 1.30 2.32
C GLU A 161 5.84 2.07 3.33
N TYR A 162 5.10 1.35 4.17
CA TYR A 162 4.43 1.99 5.29
C TYR A 162 4.11 0.99 6.41
N ALA A 163 4.04 1.52 7.62
CA ALA A 163 3.50 0.82 8.77
C ALA A 163 3.22 1.80 9.91
N CYS A 164 2.23 1.47 10.74
CA CYS A 164 1.96 2.21 11.97
C CYS A 164 2.94 1.79 13.06
N HIS A 165 3.66 2.77 13.63
CA HIS A 165 4.52 2.59 14.80
C HIS A 165 3.75 2.90 16.07
N GLY A 166 3.52 1.88 16.90
CA GLY A 166 2.79 2.00 18.13
C GLY A 166 3.57 2.64 19.28
N LYS A 167 2.88 2.96 20.35
CA LYS A 167 3.46 3.50 21.58
C LYS A 167 4.48 2.54 22.18
N GLY A 168 5.56 3.09 22.72
CA GLY A 168 6.62 2.30 23.33
C GLY A 168 7.32 1.35 22.37
N LYS A 169 7.36 1.66 21.11
CA LYS A 169 7.92 0.79 20.03
C LYS A 169 7.21 -0.57 19.96
N LYS A 170 5.90 -0.58 20.14
CA LYS A 170 5.06 -1.75 19.88
C LYS A 170 4.68 -1.75 18.40
N TRP A 171 4.85 -2.89 17.73
CA TRP A 171 4.57 -3.06 16.32
C TRP A 171 3.80 -4.34 16.06
N ASN A 172 2.96 -4.35 15.04
CA ASN A 172 2.19 -5.51 14.61
C ASN A 172 1.23 -6.09 15.69
N HIS A 173 0.83 -5.26 16.65
CA HIS A 173 -0.25 -5.58 17.57
C HIS A 173 -1.58 -5.06 17.02
N PHE A 174 -2.68 -5.43 17.65
CA PHE A 174 -4.01 -5.16 17.10
C PHE A 174 -4.29 -3.66 16.92
N GLU A 175 -3.89 -2.81 17.87
CA GLU A 175 -4.11 -1.37 17.77
C GLU A 175 -3.47 -0.75 16.53
N THR A 176 -2.18 -1.05 16.27
CA THR A 176 -1.49 -0.51 15.08
C THR A 176 -2.14 -0.98 13.79
N SER A 177 -2.53 -2.25 13.72
CA SER A 177 -3.19 -2.79 12.54
C SER A 177 -4.58 -2.19 12.29
N LEU A 178 -5.31 -1.84 13.36
CA LEU A 178 -6.60 -1.16 13.25
C LEU A 178 -6.44 0.25 12.65
N TYR A 179 -5.38 0.96 13.03
CA TYR A 179 -5.12 2.31 12.48
C TYR A 179 -4.56 2.26 11.05
N GLU A 180 -3.80 1.22 10.72
CA GLU A 180 -3.46 0.92 9.32
C GLU A 180 -4.73 0.67 8.48
N ALA A 181 -5.67 -0.13 9.00
CA ALA A 181 -6.94 -0.38 8.33
C ALA A 181 -7.74 0.92 8.10
N ALA A 182 -7.76 1.83 9.08
CA ALA A 182 -8.41 3.13 8.97
C ALA A 182 -7.78 3.98 7.85
N PHE A 183 -6.46 4.07 7.79
CA PHE A 183 -5.74 4.80 6.75
C PHE A 183 -5.92 4.17 5.36
N MET A 184 -5.96 2.85 5.25
CA MET A 184 -6.17 2.15 3.98
C MET A 184 -7.54 2.45 3.35
N THR A 185 -8.53 2.94 4.11
CA THR A 185 -9.77 3.45 3.52
C THR A 185 -9.53 4.66 2.63
N ASP A 186 -8.56 5.52 2.97
CA ASP A 186 -8.16 6.66 2.15
C ASP A 186 -7.45 6.22 0.87
N ILE A 187 -6.51 5.27 0.99
CA ILE A 187 -5.83 4.65 -0.16
C ILE A 187 -6.87 4.08 -1.14
N GLU A 188 -7.84 3.30 -0.65
CA GLU A 188 -8.86 2.68 -1.50
C GLU A 188 -9.82 3.69 -2.13
N ARG A 189 -10.26 4.71 -1.39
CA ARG A 189 -11.10 5.79 -1.93
C ARG A 189 -10.42 6.55 -3.06
N ASN A 190 -9.11 6.70 -2.97
CA ASN A 190 -8.28 7.45 -3.90
C ASN A 190 -7.48 6.55 -4.86
N ALA A 191 -8.05 5.40 -5.26
CA ALA A 191 -7.40 4.47 -6.20
C ALA A 191 -7.17 5.05 -7.61
N ASP A 192 -7.69 6.23 -7.90
CA ASP A 192 -7.41 7.01 -9.10
C ASP A 192 -6.07 7.76 -9.02
N ILE A 193 -5.52 7.95 -7.82
CA ILE A 193 -4.20 8.54 -7.59
C ILE A 193 -3.23 7.58 -6.93
N VAL A 194 -3.65 6.78 -5.94
CA VAL A 194 -2.82 5.73 -5.33
C VAL A 194 -2.94 4.45 -6.14
N GLU A 195 -1.98 4.20 -7.01
CA GLU A 195 -2.03 3.07 -7.92
C GLU A 195 -1.62 1.76 -7.27
N MET A 196 -0.67 1.83 -6.34
CA MET A 196 -0.18 0.68 -5.58
C MET A 196 0.14 1.08 -4.15
N ALA A 197 -0.05 0.14 -3.22
CA ALA A 197 0.36 0.27 -1.83
C ALA A 197 0.92 -1.07 -1.34
N ILE A 198 2.07 -1.04 -0.68
CA ILE A 198 2.79 -2.22 -0.21
C ILE A 198 3.25 -1.98 1.24
N TYR A 199 2.89 -2.91 2.12
CA TYR A 199 3.46 -2.94 3.45
C TYR A 199 4.89 -3.49 3.40
N ALA A 200 5.79 -2.90 4.14
CA ALA A 200 7.17 -3.35 4.21
C ALA A 200 7.71 -3.34 5.65
N PRO A 201 8.63 -4.26 5.99
CA PRO A 201 9.04 -5.48 5.26
C PRO A 201 8.03 -6.62 5.28
N LEU A 202 8.24 -7.63 4.43
CA LEU A 202 7.34 -8.78 4.34
C LEU A 202 7.69 -9.90 5.33
N PHE A 203 8.98 -10.20 5.51
CA PHE A 203 9.46 -11.34 6.28
C PHE A 203 10.49 -10.96 7.33
N ALA A 204 10.36 -11.56 8.53
CA ALA A 204 11.38 -11.50 9.55
C ALA A 204 11.56 -12.86 10.27
N HIS A 205 12.82 -13.25 10.49
CA HIS A 205 13.16 -14.37 11.36
C HIS A 205 13.11 -13.92 12.82
N VAL A 206 12.44 -14.69 13.68
CA VAL A 206 12.22 -14.30 15.10
C VAL A 206 13.50 -14.05 15.89
N ASP A 207 14.60 -14.75 15.55
CA ASP A 207 15.89 -14.64 16.24
C ASP A 207 16.90 -13.73 15.51
N GLY A 208 16.57 -13.20 14.32
CA GLY A 208 17.55 -12.49 13.48
C GLY A 208 17.02 -11.27 12.74
N TRP A 209 15.99 -10.62 13.26
CA TRP A 209 15.45 -9.42 12.66
C TRP A 209 16.30 -8.17 12.99
N GLN A 210 16.33 -7.21 12.05
CA GLN A 210 16.99 -5.91 12.22
C GLN A 210 16.00 -4.73 12.25
N TRP A 211 14.78 -4.98 11.78
CA TRP A 211 13.73 -3.98 11.67
C TRP A 211 12.39 -4.58 12.12
N ARG A 212 11.56 -3.75 12.68
CA ARG A 212 10.13 -3.97 12.91
C ARG A 212 9.38 -2.71 12.50
N PRO A 213 8.15 -2.82 12.02
CA PRO A 213 7.27 -3.98 11.93
C PRO A 213 7.49 -4.86 10.67
N ASP A 214 7.05 -6.12 10.72
CA ASP A 214 7.11 -7.08 9.60
C ASP A 214 5.79 -7.85 9.49
N LEU A 215 5.39 -8.26 8.27
CA LEU A 215 4.09 -8.92 8.09
C LEU A 215 4.07 -10.37 8.51
N ILE A 216 5.10 -11.14 8.18
CA ILE A 216 5.19 -12.58 8.41
C ILE A 216 6.45 -12.87 9.19
N TRP A 217 6.28 -13.49 10.35
CA TRP A 217 7.37 -13.89 11.22
C TRP A 217 7.55 -15.41 11.16
N PHE A 218 8.78 -15.88 11.18
CA PHE A 218 9.06 -17.30 11.07
C PHE A 218 10.32 -17.72 11.87
N ASP A 219 10.37 -19.00 12.24
CA ASP A 219 11.57 -19.73 12.60
C ASP A 219 11.88 -20.77 11.52
N ASN A 220 12.79 -21.70 11.77
CA ASN A 220 13.17 -22.72 10.79
C ASN A 220 12.05 -23.70 10.41
N THR A 221 10.95 -23.76 11.16
CA THR A 221 9.90 -24.78 11.02
C THR A 221 8.50 -24.23 11.09
N ARG A 222 8.29 -23.03 11.69
CA ARG A 222 6.98 -22.45 11.97
C ARG A 222 6.92 -21.02 11.46
N MET A 223 5.73 -20.53 11.24
CA MET A 223 5.48 -19.12 10.92
C MET A 223 4.18 -18.64 11.55
N PHE A 224 4.07 -17.34 11.70
CA PHE A 224 2.81 -16.67 11.99
C PHE A 224 2.63 -15.41 11.17
N LYS A 225 1.38 -15.05 10.96
CA LYS A 225 0.94 -13.81 10.31
C LYS A 225 0.67 -12.76 11.37
N SER A 226 1.22 -11.56 11.22
CA SER A 226 0.89 -10.46 12.13
C SER A 226 -0.57 -10.01 11.96
N THR A 227 -1.06 -9.22 12.90
CA THR A 227 -2.39 -8.58 12.78
C THR A 227 -2.44 -7.65 11.57
N SER A 228 -1.36 -6.93 11.27
CA SER A 228 -1.20 -6.10 10.07
C SER A 228 -1.29 -6.91 8.77
N TYR A 229 -0.79 -8.16 8.74
CA TYR A 229 -0.94 -9.04 7.58
C TYR A 229 -2.42 -9.27 7.24
N TYR A 230 -3.25 -9.50 8.24
CA TYR A 230 -4.67 -9.73 7.99
C TYR A 230 -5.39 -8.48 7.46
N VAL A 231 -5.00 -7.30 7.93
CA VAL A 231 -5.49 -6.04 7.35
C VAL A 231 -5.12 -5.93 5.88
N GLN A 232 -3.83 -6.14 5.53
CA GLN A 232 -3.38 -6.13 4.14
C GLN A 232 -4.13 -7.16 3.29
N GLN A 233 -4.33 -8.38 3.80
CA GLN A 233 -5.06 -9.44 3.10
C GLN A 233 -6.53 -9.06 2.86
N MET A 234 -7.21 -8.49 3.86
CA MET A 234 -8.61 -8.07 3.73
C MET A 234 -8.78 -7.00 2.63
N TYR A 235 -7.83 -6.09 2.47
CA TYR A 235 -7.85 -5.12 1.37
C TYR A 235 -7.43 -5.75 0.04
N ALA A 236 -6.28 -6.39 -0.03
CA ALA A 236 -5.68 -6.86 -1.27
C ALA A 236 -6.51 -7.94 -1.98
N CYS A 237 -7.12 -8.86 -1.20
CA CYS A 237 -7.95 -9.93 -1.74
C CYS A 237 -9.39 -9.50 -2.04
N ASN A 238 -9.80 -8.32 -1.60
CA ASN A 238 -11.16 -7.80 -1.73
C ASN A 238 -11.19 -6.40 -2.36
N LYS A 239 -10.34 -6.18 -3.32
CA LYS A 239 -10.34 -4.98 -4.19
C LYS A 239 -11.49 -5.09 -5.20
N GLY A 240 -12.10 -3.96 -5.52
CA GLY A 240 -13.10 -3.88 -6.59
C GLY A 240 -12.50 -3.55 -7.94
N THR A 241 -13.39 -3.40 -8.93
CA THR A 241 -13.05 -2.82 -10.24
C THR A 241 -13.26 -1.31 -10.27
N ASN A 242 -14.13 -0.79 -9.40
CA ASN A 242 -14.44 0.63 -9.29
C ASN A 242 -14.69 1.02 -7.83
N VAL A 243 -14.24 2.20 -7.46
CA VAL A 243 -14.57 2.83 -6.17
C VAL A 243 -16.02 3.33 -6.21
N LEU A 244 -16.74 3.12 -5.12
CA LEU A 244 -18.08 3.66 -4.90
C LEU A 244 -18.00 4.84 -3.92
N PRO A 245 -18.72 5.94 -4.17
CA PRO A 245 -18.81 7.01 -3.20
C PRO A 245 -19.53 6.52 -1.95
N LEU A 246 -18.86 6.65 -0.80
CA LEU A 246 -19.43 6.35 0.51
C LEU A 246 -19.29 7.57 1.40
N THR A 247 -20.41 8.05 1.94
CA THR A 247 -20.43 9.28 2.73
C THR A 247 -21.25 9.11 4.00
N MET A 248 -20.87 9.85 5.02
CA MET A 248 -21.64 10.10 6.24
C MET A 248 -21.89 11.60 6.33
N ASN A 249 -23.17 12.01 6.39
CA ASN A 249 -23.58 13.42 6.35
C ASN A 249 -22.97 14.22 5.17
N GLY A 250 -22.90 13.59 3.99
CA GLY A 250 -22.39 14.18 2.76
C GLY A 250 -20.87 14.32 2.66
N LYS A 251 -20.11 13.77 3.62
CA LYS A 251 -18.63 13.82 3.65
C LYS A 251 -18.04 12.41 3.60
N PRO A 252 -16.84 12.21 3.03
CA PRO A 252 -16.11 10.96 3.16
C PRO A 252 -15.98 10.52 4.62
N VAL A 253 -16.05 9.22 4.89
CA VAL A 253 -15.94 8.68 6.26
C VAL A 253 -14.46 8.46 6.57
N ALA A 254 -13.86 9.38 7.32
CA ALA A 254 -12.42 9.48 7.50
C ALA A 254 -12.02 9.99 8.89
N GLY A 255 -12.77 9.61 9.93
CA GLY A 255 -12.49 10.02 11.31
C GLY A 255 -12.65 11.51 11.58
N GLN A 256 -13.39 12.23 10.72
CA GLN A 256 -13.61 13.67 10.88
C GLN A 256 -14.50 13.95 12.09
N LYS A 257 -14.52 15.21 12.53
CA LYS A 257 -15.40 15.65 13.62
C LYS A 257 -16.85 15.28 13.32
N GLY A 258 -17.50 14.59 14.26
CA GLY A 258 -18.88 14.09 14.14
C GLY A 258 -19.01 12.78 13.36
N GLN A 259 -17.91 12.09 13.13
CA GLN A 259 -17.89 10.71 12.59
C GLN A 259 -17.45 9.67 13.63
N ASP A 260 -17.24 10.08 14.87
CA ASP A 260 -17.04 9.25 16.06
C ASP A 260 -15.98 8.14 15.87
N GLY A 261 -14.85 8.48 15.24
CA GLY A 261 -13.75 7.55 14.98
C GLY A 261 -14.02 6.52 13.88
N LEU A 262 -15.04 6.73 13.05
CA LEU A 262 -15.36 5.86 11.92
C LEU A 262 -14.55 6.24 10.66
N PHE A 263 -14.04 5.20 9.99
CA PHE A 263 -13.40 5.28 8.67
C PHE A 263 -14.05 4.25 7.74
N ALA A 264 -14.26 4.61 6.48
CA ALA A 264 -14.86 3.66 5.56
C ALA A 264 -14.51 3.92 4.09
N SER A 265 -14.52 2.83 3.33
CA SER A 265 -14.45 2.83 1.86
C SER A 265 -15.40 1.80 1.28
N ALA A 266 -15.75 1.98 0.02
CA ALA A 266 -16.61 1.03 -0.70
C ALA A 266 -16.14 0.87 -2.15
N VAL A 267 -16.21 -0.36 -2.63
CA VAL A 267 -15.87 -0.71 -4.01
C VAL A 267 -16.93 -1.66 -4.58
N VAL A 268 -17.02 -1.71 -5.90
CA VAL A 268 -17.79 -2.74 -6.61
C VAL A 268 -16.84 -3.58 -7.47
N ASP A 269 -16.95 -4.90 -7.34
CA ASP A 269 -16.35 -5.84 -8.29
C ASP A 269 -17.41 -6.20 -9.34
N ARG A 270 -17.32 -5.54 -10.50
CA ARG A 270 -18.29 -5.76 -11.59
C ARG A 270 -18.19 -7.15 -12.21
N GLN A 271 -17.02 -7.80 -12.10
CA GLN A 271 -16.82 -9.14 -12.64
C GLN A 271 -17.49 -10.19 -11.78
N LYS A 272 -17.47 -10.02 -10.47
CA LYS A 272 -18.13 -10.91 -9.50
C LYS A 272 -19.58 -10.50 -9.17
N GLY A 273 -19.97 -9.25 -9.52
CA GLY A 273 -21.27 -8.70 -9.13
C GLY A 273 -21.36 -8.43 -7.62
N GLU A 274 -20.25 -8.12 -6.97
CA GLU A 274 -20.17 -7.91 -5.51
C GLU A 274 -19.92 -6.45 -5.17
N ILE A 275 -20.59 -5.96 -4.11
CA ILE A 275 -20.25 -4.71 -3.44
C ILE A 275 -19.46 -5.07 -2.18
N VAL A 276 -18.31 -4.43 -2.00
CA VAL A 276 -17.48 -4.60 -0.81
C VAL A 276 -17.41 -3.27 -0.07
N VAL A 277 -17.87 -3.28 1.19
CA VAL A 277 -17.79 -2.11 2.09
C VAL A 277 -16.87 -2.46 3.24
N LYS A 278 -15.91 -1.60 3.50
CA LYS A 278 -14.95 -1.72 4.60
C LYS A 278 -15.20 -0.60 5.58
N VAL A 279 -15.40 -0.95 6.85
CA VAL A 279 -15.68 0.01 7.93
C VAL A 279 -14.75 -0.28 9.09
N VAL A 280 -14.07 0.74 9.57
CA VAL A 280 -13.18 0.70 10.73
C VAL A 280 -13.75 1.59 11.82
N ASN A 281 -13.99 1.02 12.98
CA ASN A 281 -14.34 1.75 14.19
C ASN A 281 -13.10 1.84 15.09
N THR A 282 -12.53 3.01 15.21
CA THR A 282 -11.36 3.28 16.07
C THR A 282 -11.74 3.83 17.43
N SER A 283 -13.04 4.03 17.71
CA SER A 283 -13.53 4.55 18.98
C SER A 283 -13.68 3.45 20.05
N ASP A 284 -13.85 3.85 21.28
CA ASP A 284 -14.11 2.97 22.42
C ASP A 284 -15.60 2.59 22.57
N GLU A 285 -16.44 3.09 21.65
CA GLU A 285 -17.88 2.87 21.67
C GLU A 285 -18.33 1.99 20.49
N ALA A 286 -19.34 1.15 20.74
CA ALA A 286 -20.02 0.43 19.67
C ALA A 286 -21.02 1.36 18.97
N HIS A 287 -21.16 1.23 17.65
CA HIS A 287 -22.08 2.04 16.85
C HIS A 287 -23.15 1.18 16.18
N ASP A 288 -24.38 1.68 16.16
CA ASP A 288 -25.44 1.13 15.30
C ASP A 288 -25.21 1.64 13.87
N LEU A 289 -24.73 0.72 13.02
CA LEU A 289 -24.40 1.02 11.63
C LEU A 289 -25.60 0.79 10.72
N THR A 290 -25.88 1.74 9.86
CA THR A 290 -26.85 1.61 8.77
C THR A 290 -26.20 1.98 7.45
N LEU A 291 -25.97 0.99 6.59
CA LEU A 291 -25.46 1.16 5.23
C LEU A 291 -26.63 1.25 4.26
N ASN A 292 -26.84 2.42 3.66
CA ASN A 292 -27.84 2.61 2.62
C ASN A 292 -27.20 2.38 1.25
N LEU A 293 -27.60 1.30 0.58
CA LEU A 293 -27.10 0.89 -0.72
C LEU A 293 -28.02 1.45 -1.81
N ASN A 294 -27.81 2.72 -2.14
CA ASN A 294 -28.63 3.45 -3.11
C ASN A 294 -28.47 2.83 -4.52
N GLY A 295 -29.60 2.57 -5.18
CA GLY A 295 -29.61 1.97 -6.51
C GLY A 295 -29.57 0.43 -6.52
N LEU A 296 -29.20 -0.22 -5.44
CA LEU A 296 -29.36 -1.66 -5.27
C LEU A 296 -30.80 -1.98 -4.86
N ARG A 297 -31.44 -2.95 -5.51
CA ARG A 297 -32.84 -3.32 -5.24
C ARG A 297 -32.92 -4.78 -4.82
N GLY A 298 -33.86 -5.08 -3.94
CA GLY A 298 -34.13 -6.44 -3.48
C GLY A 298 -33.43 -6.76 -2.15
N SER A 299 -33.55 -8.02 -1.76
CA SER A 299 -32.86 -8.59 -0.59
C SER A 299 -31.60 -9.28 -1.07
N HIS A 300 -30.50 -9.07 -0.36
CA HIS A 300 -29.18 -9.57 -0.72
C HIS A 300 -28.56 -10.32 0.45
N SER A 301 -27.79 -11.34 0.15
CA SER A 301 -26.91 -11.97 1.15
C SER A 301 -25.66 -11.13 1.35
N ALA A 302 -25.11 -11.14 2.54
CA ALA A 302 -23.83 -10.53 2.85
C ALA A 302 -22.97 -11.49 3.69
N THR A 303 -21.66 -11.49 3.42
CA THR A 303 -20.66 -12.10 4.27
C THR A 303 -19.93 -10.99 5.00
N LEU A 304 -19.82 -11.12 6.34
CA LEU A 304 -19.06 -10.24 7.21
C LEU A 304 -17.73 -10.90 7.51
N THR A 305 -16.64 -10.18 7.31
CA THR A 305 -15.32 -10.55 7.83
C THR A 305 -14.94 -9.55 8.90
N THR A 306 -14.74 -9.99 10.12
CA THR A 306 -14.45 -9.14 11.28
C THR A 306 -13.05 -9.43 11.80
N LEU A 307 -12.24 -8.39 11.93
CA LEU A 307 -10.97 -8.40 12.67
C LEU A 307 -11.18 -7.55 13.94
N HIS A 308 -11.08 -8.19 15.11
CA HIS A 308 -11.35 -7.55 16.38
C HIS A 308 -10.56 -8.24 17.51
N SER A 309 -10.22 -7.47 18.51
CA SER A 309 -9.71 -7.94 19.82
C SER A 309 -10.15 -6.96 20.91
N ASP A 310 -10.52 -7.49 22.05
CA ASP A 310 -10.75 -6.67 23.26
C ASP A 310 -9.44 -6.16 23.87
N ASP A 311 -8.33 -6.83 23.58
CA ASP A 311 -6.98 -6.41 23.96
C ASP A 311 -6.29 -5.72 22.79
N MET A 312 -6.06 -4.42 22.93
CA MET A 312 -5.41 -3.60 21.91
C MET A 312 -3.92 -3.91 21.74
N ASP A 313 -3.30 -4.49 22.77
CA ASP A 313 -1.91 -4.96 22.76
C ASP A 313 -1.79 -6.40 22.22
N ALA A 314 -2.89 -7.06 21.86
CA ALA A 314 -2.87 -8.43 21.37
C ALA A 314 -2.01 -8.56 20.10
N GLU A 315 -1.13 -9.54 20.07
CA GLU A 315 -0.29 -9.89 18.94
C GLU A 315 -0.32 -11.39 18.65
N ASN A 316 -0.05 -11.75 17.41
CA ASN A 316 0.19 -13.14 17.03
C ASN A 316 1.66 -13.48 17.27
N THR A 317 1.91 -14.72 17.69
CA THR A 317 3.26 -15.24 17.98
C THR A 317 3.39 -16.67 17.46
N LEU A 318 4.59 -17.24 17.44
CA LEU A 318 4.80 -18.66 17.08
C LEU A 318 3.97 -19.63 17.94
N ASP A 319 3.75 -19.29 19.22
CA ASP A 319 2.99 -20.14 20.15
C ASP A 319 1.48 -19.84 20.11
N ARG A 320 1.08 -18.67 19.64
CA ARG A 320 -0.31 -18.26 19.46
C ARG A 320 -0.50 -17.60 18.08
N PRO A 321 -0.36 -18.37 16.97
CA PRO A 321 -0.31 -17.80 15.62
C PRO A 321 -1.64 -17.14 15.16
N ASP A 322 -2.75 -17.49 15.80
CA ASP A 322 -4.11 -17.06 15.47
C ASP A 322 -4.81 -16.36 16.65
N ALA A 323 -4.05 -15.74 17.57
CA ALA A 323 -4.62 -15.00 18.70
C ALA A 323 -5.57 -13.89 18.23
N VAL A 324 -5.20 -13.21 17.13
CA VAL A 324 -6.04 -12.24 16.42
C VAL A 324 -6.09 -12.63 14.95
N ARG A 325 -7.26 -13.00 14.46
CA ARG A 325 -7.49 -13.38 13.05
C ARG A 325 -8.87 -12.95 12.59
N PRO A 326 -9.07 -12.78 11.27
CA PRO A 326 -10.40 -12.52 10.73
C PRO A 326 -11.37 -13.68 10.98
N VAL A 327 -12.59 -13.33 11.35
CA VAL A 327 -13.69 -14.30 11.54
C VAL A 327 -14.82 -13.94 10.58
N GLU A 328 -15.32 -14.94 9.86
CA GLU A 328 -16.44 -14.76 8.95
C GLU A 328 -17.77 -15.12 9.61
N SER A 329 -18.81 -14.36 9.27
CA SER A 329 -20.20 -14.62 9.64
C SER A 329 -21.15 -14.18 8.50
N ALA A 330 -22.41 -14.61 8.59
CA ALA A 330 -23.41 -14.21 7.61
C ALA A 330 -24.20 -12.99 8.09
N ALA A 331 -24.62 -12.17 7.15
CA ALA A 331 -25.58 -11.10 7.33
C ALA A 331 -26.52 -11.03 6.13
N SER A 332 -27.54 -10.20 6.23
CA SER A 332 -28.49 -9.99 5.14
C SER A 332 -28.79 -8.49 4.97
N CYS A 333 -29.04 -8.12 3.73
CA CYS A 333 -29.54 -6.81 3.39
C CYS A 333 -31.03 -6.87 3.13
N GLN A 334 -31.76 -5.91 3.65
CA GLN A 334 -33.21 -5.81 3.51
C GLN A 334 -33.60 -4.79 2.45
N SER A 335 -34.58 -5.15 1.62
CA SER A 335 -35.17 -4.19 0.68
C SER A 335 -35.97 -3.12 1.43
N ARG A 336 -35.77 -1.86 1.07
CA ARG A 336 -36.56 -0.71 1.56
C ARG A 336 -36.95 0.22 0.40
N LYS A 337 -37.90 1.12 0.66
CA LYS A 337 -38.27 2.14 -0.33
C LYS A 337 -37.03 3.00 -0.65
N GLY A 338 -36.57 2.94 -1.90
CA GLY A 338 -35.41 3.71 -2.38
C GLY A 338 -34.09 2.91 -2.50
N GLY A 339 -34.00 1.69 -2.01
CA GLY A 339 -32.79 0.88 -2.11
C GLY A 339 -32.77 -0.34 -1.20
N THR A 340 -31.58 -0.79 -0.92
CA THR A 340 -31.29 -1.90 -0.01
C THR A 340 -30.55 -1.35 1.22
N VAL A 341 -30.82 -1.89 2.38
CA VAL A 341 -30.21 -1.46 3.65
C VAL A 341 -29.57 -2.67 4.36
N LEU A 342 -28.36 -2.50 4.81
CA LEU A 342 -27.72 -3.40 5.77
C LEU A 342 -27.63 -2.67 7.11
N SER A 343 -28.20 -3.29 8.16
CA SER A 343 -28.08 -2.81 9.54
C SER A 343 -27.24 -3.78 10.35
N ASP A 344 -26.33 -3.24 11.13
CA ASP A 344 -25.41 -4.02 11.94
C ASP A 344 -25.01 -3.26 13.21
N LYS A 345 -24.60 -3.96 14.26
CA LYS A 345 -23.97 -3.36 15.43
C LYS A 345 -22.46 -3.52 15.30
N LEU A 346 -21.78 -2.43 15.00
CA LEU A 346 -20.33 -2.39 14.84
C LEU A 346 -19.67 -2.26 16.22
N PRO A 347 -18.95 -3.25 16.74
CA PRO A 347 -18.30 -3.14 18.04
C PRO A 347 -17.23 -2.03 18.06
N ALA A 348 -16.86 -1.59 19.27
CA ALA A 348 -15.68 -0.77 19.48
C ALA A 348 -14.44 -1.43 18.89
N LYS A 349 -13.45 -0.66 18.52
CA LYS A 349 -12.13 -1.17 18.08
C LYS A 349 -12.22 -2.35 17.10
N THR A 350 -12.92 -2.16 15.99
CA THR A 350 -13.22 -3.22 15.02
C THR A 350 -12.96 -2.81 13.60
N PHE A 351 -12.32 -3.67 12.82
CA PHE A 351 -12.32 -3.60 11.36
C PHE A 351 -13.29 -4.65 10.80
N ARG A 352 -14.28 -4.19 10.06
CA ARG A 352 -15.31 -5.05 9.46
C ARG A 352 -15.45 -4.82 7.97
N MET A 353 -15.48 -5.92 7.22
CA MET A 353 -15.70 -5.92 5.78
C MET A 353 -16.99 -6.65 5.47
N TYR A 354 -17.85 -6.03 4.66
CA TYR A 354 -19.12 -6.57 4.17
C TYR A 354 -18.98 -6.86 2.69
N ARG A 355 -19.18 -8.11 2.28
CA ARG A 355 -19.30 -8.50 0.88
C ARG A 355 -20.76 -8.82 0.59
N ILE A 356 -21.38 -8.05 -0.29
CA ILE A 356 -22.81 -8.06 -0.60
C ILE A 356 -22.98 -8.56 -2.03
N LYS A 357 -23.81 -9.63 -2.19
CA LYS A 357 -24.12 -10.29 -3.46
C LYS A 357 -25.56 -10.11 -3.85
#